data_eff6b7b0f449c65985de27265c7905a9
#
_entry.id   eff6b7b0f449c65985de27265c7905a9
#
_cell.length_a   1.000
_cell.length_b   1.000
_cell.length_c   1.000
_cell.angle_alpha   90.00
_cell.angle_beta   90.00
_cell.angle_gamma   90.00
#
_symmetry.space_group_name_H-M   'P 1'
#
loop_
_entity.id
_entity.type
_entity.pdbx_description
1 polymer ?
#
loop_
_entity_poly.entity_id
_entity_poly.type
_entity_poly.pdbx_seq_one_letter_code
_entity_poly.pdbx_strand_id
1 'polypeptide(L)'
;MNGKAPYKGTEVKMRRPIVAVTADTLLAEMKPVNQKMADYAPRPLIDALGRNGFLPVILPYNDYAEAEELVGTFDALVLPGGPNPTPRFYHEDPIWSIGPTYEKRDKFEIDLIQACIKAGKPILGICRGLQILNVALGGTLWQDMQSQNSGAFIQHMQRAPGNIATHYIEVEKDTRLMDILGEGLYVNSRHREGI
;
A
#
# COMPACT_ATOMS: atom_id res chain seq x y z
N MET A 1 27.23 27.92 -51.30
CA MET A 1 27.55 26.78 -50.36
C MET A 1 26.55 26.82 -49.25
N ASN A 2 25.51 25.97 -49.32
CA ASN A 2 24.44 25.95 -48.36
C ASN A 2 24.78 24.92 -47.24
N GLY A 3 25.28 25.43 -46.14
CA GLY A 3 25.50 24.61 -44.92
C GLY A 3 24.16 24.31 -44.26
N LYS A 4 23.65 23.07 -44.39
CA LYS A 4 22.56 22.56 -43.59
C LYS A 4 23.05 22.38 -42.15
N ALA A 5 22.43 23.06 -41.20
CA ALA A 5 22.65 22.84 -39.76
C ALA A 5 22.34 21.37 -39.40
N PRO A 6 23.14 20.72 -38.55
CA PRO A 6 22.87 19.35 -38.14
C PRO A 6 21.56 19.27 -37.33
N TYR A 7 20.72 18.32 -37.68
CA TYR A 7 19.50 17.94 -36.98
C TYR A 7 19.92 17.61 -35.52
N LYS A 8 19.53 18.46 -34.58
CA LYS A 8 19.61 18.12 -33.16
C LYS A 8 18.59 17.00 -32.93
N GLY A 9 19.08 15.79 -32.74
CA GLY A 9 18.26 14.65 -32.32
C GLY A 9 17.48 15.06 -31.09
N THR A 10 16.18 14.96 -31.15
CA THR A 10 15.28 15.11 -29.98
C THR A 10 15.67 14.00 -29.00
N GLU A 11 16.29 14.36 -27.87
CA GLU A 11 16.42 13.45 -26.74
C GLU A 11 15.03 12.90 -26.41
N VAL A 12 14.83 11.60 -26.63
CA VAL A 12 13.62 10.91 -26.23
C VAL A 12 13.62 10.89 -24.69
N LYS A 13 12.95 11.87 -24.09
CA LYS A 13 12.79 11.92 -22.63
C LYS A 13 12.01 10.67 -22.23
N MET A 14 12.67 9.71 -21.60
CA MET A 14 12.02 8.50 -21.13
C MET A 14 10.85 8.88 -20.21
N ARG A 15 9.69 8.27 -20.45
CA ARG A 15 8.48 8.47 -19.62
C ARG A 15 8.76 7.99 -18.18
N ARG A 16 8.44 8.81 -17.20
CA ARG A 16 8.48 8.37 -15.81
C ARG A 16 7.49 7.22 -15.59
N PRO A 17 7.86 6.17 -14.85
CA PRO A 17 6.92 5.11 -14.53
C PRO A 17 5.72 5.64 -13.74
N ILE A 18 4.53 5.22 -14.12
CA ILE A 18 3.27 5.53 -13.43
C ILE A 18 3.09 4.52 -12.30
N VAL A 19 2.92 5.02 -11.08
CA VAL A 19 2.65 4.18 -9.91
C VAL A 19 1.23 4.44 -9.43
N ALA A 20 0.36 3.44 -9.56
CA ALA A 20 -0.97 3.48 -8.98
C ALA A 20 -0.87 3.29 -7.47
N VAL A 21 -1.48 4.19 -6.70
CA VAL A 21 -1.63 4.09 -5.25
C VAL A 21 -3.12 3.92 -4.97
N THR A 22 -3.54 2.77 -4.44
CA THR A 22 -4.96 2.58 -4.12
C THR A 22 -5.41 3.57 -3.06
N ALA A 23 -6.60 4.11 -3.22
CA ALA A 23 -7.13 5.10 -2.31
C ALA A 23 -7.65 4.46 -1.02
N ASP A 24 -7.53 5.18 0.08
CA ASP A 24 -8.37 5.00 1.26
C ASP A 24 -9.59 5.93 1.16
N THR A 25 -10.64 5.67 1.91
CA THR A 25 -11.86 6.46 1.86
C THR A 25 -12.10 7.19 3.17
N LEU A 26 -12.17 8.51 3.11
CA LEU A 26 -12.54 9.33 4.24
C LEU A 26 -14.07 9.43 4.32
N LEU A 27 -14.62 8.90 5.41
CA LEU A 27 -16.04 8.99 5.74
C LEU A 27 -16.25 10.09 6.77
N ALA A 28 -16.21 11.35 6.35
CA ALA A 28 -16.42 12.50 7.23
C ALA A 28 -17.00 13.68 6.48
N GLU A 29 -17.83 14.48 7.18
CA GLU A 29 -18.26 15.76 6.64
C GLU A 29 -17.09 16.73 6.60
N MET A 30 -16.73 17.18 5.42
CA MET A 30 -15.70 18.20 5.20
C MET A 30 -16.36 19.55 4.96
N LYS A 31 -16.09 20.51 5.85
CA LYS A 31 -16.47 21.92 5.60
C LYS A 31 -15.35 22.62 4.82
N PRO A 32 -15.62 23.45 3.82
CA PRO A 32 -16.92 24.00 3.38
C PRO A 32 -17.64 23.15 2.32
N VAL A 33 -17.05 22.04 1.88
CA VAL A 33 -17.62 21.17 0.85
C VAL A 33 -18.47 20.12 1.57
N ASN A 34 -19.77 20.11 1.31
CA ASN A 34 -20.72 19.16 1.91
C ASN A 34 -20.57 17.76 1.28
N GLN A 35 -19.36 17.20 1.35
CA GLN A 35 -19.03 15.84 0.89
C GLN A 35 -18.96 14.90 2.07
N LYS A 36 -19.67 13.78 1.98
CA LYS A 36 -19.68 12.72 2.99
C LYS A 36 -18.58 11.68 2.79
N MET A 37 -18.04 11.58 1.59
CA MET A 37 -17.00 10.61 1.21
C MET A 37 -15.97 11.29 0.31
N ALA A 38 -14.71 10.95 0.52
CA ALA A 38 -13.61 11.36 -0.35
C ALA A 38 -12.56 10.25 -0.38
N ASP A 39 -12.09 9.92 -1.56
CA ASP A 39 -10.96 9.02 -1.75
C ASP A 39 -9.65 9.80 -1.66
N TYR A 40 -8.69 9.28 -0.92
CA TYR A 40 -7.41 9.96 -0.68
C TYR A 40 -6.24 8.97 -0.61
N ALA A 41 -5.03 9.49 -0.72
CA ALA A 41 -3.81 8.76 -0.39
C ALA A 41 -2.93 9.59 0.56
N PRO A 42 -2.12 8.95 1.43
CA PRO A 42 -1.26 9.65 2.36
C PRO A 42 -0.26 10.56 1.62
N ARG A 43 -0.30 11.86 1.89
CA ARG A 43 0.58 12.84 1.23
C ARG A 43 2.06 12.47 1.30
N PRO A 44 2.62 12.01 2.44
CA PRO A 44 4.02 11.60 2.53
C PRO A 44 4.41 10.47 1.54
N LEU A 45 3.49 9.53 1.28
CA LEU A 45 3.71 8.44 0.31
C LEU A 45 3.77 8.99 -1.12
N ILE A 46 2.81 9.84 -1.50
CA ILE A 46 2.78 10.50 -2.80
C ILE A 46 4.06 11.30 -3.04
N ASP A 47 4.49 12.08 -2.04
CA ASP A 47 5.71 12.88 -2.12
C ASP A 47 6.98 12.01 -2.20
N ALA A 48 7.02 10.88 -1.48
CA ALA A 48 8.13 9.93 -1.55
C ALA A 48 8.26 9.34 -2.96
N LEU A 49 7.17 8.89 -3.56
CA LEU A 49 7.15 8.37 -4.94
C LEU A 49 7.61 9.45 -5.94
N GLY A 50 7.09 10.67 -5.83
CA GLY A 50 7.44 11.78 -6.71
C GLY A 50 8.93 12.14 -6.64
N ARG A 51 9.53 12.19 -5.43
CA ARG A 51 10.95 12.46 -5.22
C ARG A 51 11.86 11.37 -5.77
N ASN A 52 11.37 10.13 -5.85
CA ASN A 52 12.11 8.99 -6.41
C ASN A 52 11.87 8.78 -7.93
N GLY A 53 11.37 9.78 -8.63
CA GLY A 53 11.28 9.77 -10.08
C GLY A 53 10.02 9.09 -10.65
N PHE A 54 9.08 8.66 -9.81
CA PHE A 54 7.82 8.09 -10.25
C PHE A 54 6.76 9.17 -10.52
N LEU A 55 5.71 8.79 -11.25
CA LEU A 55 4.49 9.58 -11.41
C LEU A 55 3.36 8.88 -10.60
N PRO A 56 3.09 9.30 -9.35
CA PRO A 56 2.04 8.68 -8.55
C PRO A 56 0.65 9.12 -9.04
N VAL A 57 -0.26 8.17 -9.15
CA VAL A 57 -1.68 8.36 -9.48
C VAL A 57 -2.52 7.68 -8.40
N ILE A 58 -3.45 8.43 -7.80
CA ILE A 58 -4.39 7.86 -6.82
C ILE A 58 -5.47 7.10 -7.59
N LEU A 59 -5.64 5.83 -7.26
CA LEU A 59 -6.62 4.94 -7.88
C LEU A 59 -7.75 4.69 -6.87
N PRO A 60 -8.93 5.32 -7.04
CA PRO A 60 -10.07 5.06 -6.18
C PRO A 60 -10.60 3.64 -6.40
N TYR A 61 -11.15 3.03 -5.33
CA TYR A 61 -11.87 1.78 -5.51
C TYR A 61 -13.14 2.02 -6.34
N ASN A 62 -13.52 1.05 -7.13
CA ASN A 62 -14.74 1.13 -7.93
C ASN A 62 -15.28 -0.30 -8.20
N ASP A 63 -16.54 -0.35 -8.66
CA ASP A 63 -17.26 -1.57 -9.03
C ASP A 63 -17.74 -1.55 -10.51
N TYR A 64 -17.20 -0.62 -11.30
CA TYR A 64 -17.57 -0.40 -12.70
C TYR A 64 -16.45 -0.64 -13.72
N ALA A 65 -15.21 -0.81 -13.28
CA ALA A 65 -14.08 -1.15 -14.16
C ALA A 65 -13.44 -2.46 -13.69
N GLU A 66 -13.16 -3.34 -14.65
CA GLU A 66 -12.47 -4.59 -14.37
C GLU A 66 -10.99 -4.33 -13.99
N ALA A 67 -10.45 -5.13 -13.09
CA ALA A 67 -9.07 -4.97 -12.65
C ALA A 67 -8.05 -5.07 -13.80
N GLU A 68 -8.33 -5.90 -14.79
CA GLU A 68 -7.51 -6.07 -15.99
C GLU A 68 -7.45 -4.80 -16.86
N GLU A 69 -8.53 -4.02 -16.92
CA GLU A 69 -8.55 -2.75 -17.65
C GLU A 69 -7.67 -1.73 -16.93
N LEU A 70 -7.78 -1.67 -15.59
CA LEU A 70 -7.01 -0.74 -14.77
C LEU A 70 -5.51 -1.04 -14.82
N VAL A 71 -5.12 -2.31 -14.77
CA VAL A 71 -3.72 -2.74 -14.83
C VAL A 71 -3.00 -2.22 -16.07
N GLY A 72 -3.69 -2.03 -17.20
CA GLY A 72 -3.13 -1.43 -18.41
C GLY A 72 -2.69 0.02 -18.26
N THR A 73 -3.16 0.76 -17.25
CA THR A 73 -2.98 2.21 -17.11
C THR A 73 -1.76 2.65 -16.31
N PHE A 74 -1.10 1.75 -15.58
CA PHE A 74 0.05 2.05 -14.73
C PHE A 74 1.17 1.02 -14.86
N ASP A 75 2.33 1.28 -14.31
CA ASP A 75 3.52 0.42 -14.39
C ASP A 75 3.78 -0.39 -13.11
N ALA A 76 3.35 0.10 -11.95
CA ALA A 76 3.49 -0.54 -10.65
C ALA A 76 2.33 -0.19 -9.72
N LEU A 77 2.05 -1.04 -8.73
CA LEU A 77 0.99 -0.87 -7.73
C LEU A 77 1.59 -0.65 -6.34
N VAL A 78 1.06 0.34 -5.61
CA VAL A 78 1.32 0.54 -4.19
C VAL A 78 -0.01 0.48 -3.42
N LEU A 79 -0.04 -0.39 -2.41
CA LEU A 79 -1.16 -0.58 -1.50
C LEU A 79 -0.81 0.11 -0.18
N PRO A 80 -1.45 1.24 0.17
CA PRO A 80 -1.17 1.95 1.41
C PRO A 80 -1.84 1.32 2.63
N GLY A 81 -1.59 1.87 3.82
CA GLY A 81 -2.30 1.54 5.04
C GLY A 81 -3.79 1.91 4.99
N GLY A 82 -4.52 1.58 6.06
CA GLY A 82 -5.95 1.85 6.16
C GLY A 82 -6.66 0.92 7.14
N PRO A 83 -8.00 0.82 7.07
CA PRO A 83 -8.81 -0.15 7.82
C PRO A 83 -8.36 -1.58 7.58
N ASN A 84 -8.61 -2.46 8.55
CA ASN A 84 -8.18 -3.85 8.51
C ASN A 84 -8.83 -4.64 7.37
N PRO A 85 -8.14 -5.62 6.75
CA PRO A 85 -8.76 -6.54 5.81
C PRO A 85 -9.93 -7.29 6.45
N THR A 86 -11.02 -7.43 5.73
CA THR A 86 -12.23 -8.11 6.21
C THR A 86 -11.97 -9.62 6.35
N PRO A 87 -12.21 -10.25 7.52
CA PRO A 87 -11.85 -11.63 7.82
C PRO A 87 -12.44 -12.68 6.86
N ARG A 88 -13.61 -12.43 6.31
CA ARG A 88 -14.23 -13.33 5.31
C ARG A 88 -13.34 -13.62 4.10
N PHE A 89 -12.41 -12.72 3.75
CA PHE A 89 -11.52 -12.93 2.61
C PHE A 89 -10.36 -13.89 2.91
N TYR A 90 -10.15 -14.21 4.18
CA TYR A 90 -9.22 -15.27 4.61
C TYR A 90 -9.92 -16.35 5.43
N HIS A 91 -11.25 -16.53 5.20
CA HIS A 91 -12.10 -17.62 5.72
C HIS A 91 -12.23 -17.66 7.25
N GLU A 92 -12.21 -16.50 7.89
CA GLU A 92 -12.41 -16.36 9.32
C GLU A 92 -13.62 -15.49 9.66
N ASP A 93 -14.14 -15.66 10.87
CA ASP A 93 -15.13 -14.75 11.46
C ASP A 93 -14.39 -13.60 12.18
N PRO A 94 -14.98 -12.38 12.23
CA PRO A 94 -14.39 -11.26 12.94
C PRO A 94 -14.40 -11.49 14.45
N ILE A 95 -13.23 -11.34 15.09
CA ILE A 95 -13.16 -11.37 16.58
C ILE A 95 -13.59 -10.02 17.16
N TRP A 96 -13.93 -10.02 18.45
CA TRP A 96 -14.42 -8.81 19.13
C TRP A 96 -13.44 -7.62 19.07
N SER A 97 -12.15 -7.88 19.11
CA SER A 97 -11.10 -6.85 19.13
C SER A 97 -10.65 -6.35 17.75
N ILE A 98 -11.20 -6.90 16.64
CA ILE A 98 -10.89 -6.41 15.30
C ILE A 98 -11.28 -4.94 15.14
N GLY A 99 -10.44 -4.18 14.48
CA GLY A 99 -10.71 -2.78 14.15
C GLY A 99 -11.69 -2.62 12.97
N PRO A 100 -11.88 -1.39 12.49
CA PRO A 100 -12.72 -1.14 11.31
C PRO A 100 -12.23 -1.91 10.09
N THR A 101 -13.18 -2.41 9.28
CA THR A 101 -12.94 -3.08 8.00
C THR A 101 -13.67 -2.35 6.87
N TYR A 102 -13.23 -2.54 5.62
CA TYR A 102 -13.89 -1.94 4.47
C TYR A 102 -13.93 -2.89 3.28
N GLU A 103 -14.93 -3.77 3.26
CA GLU A 103 -15.06 -4.89 2.32
C GLU A 103 -14.98 -4.51 0.84
N LYS A 104 -15.57 -3.39 0.44
CA LYS A 104 -15.54 -2.95 -0.97
C LYS A 104 -14.12 -2.65 -1.46
N ARG A 105 -13.32 -1.99 -0.61
CA ARG A 105 -11.91 -1.74 -0.89
C ARG A 105 -11.11 -3.04 -0.92
N ASP A 106 -11.39 -3.95 0.04
CA ASP A 106 -10.69 -5.22 0.13
C ASP A 106 -10.88 -6.04 -1.14
N LYS A 107 -12.14 -6.19 -1.58
CA LYS A 107 -12.45 -6.91 -2.82
C LYS A 107 -11.76 -6.28 -4.03
N PHE A 108 -11.86 -4.98 -4.19
CA PHE A 108 -11.22 -4.25 -5.28
C PHE A 108 -9.70 -4.45 -5.30
N GLU A 109 -9.04 -4.34 -4.13
CA GLU A 109 -7.60 -4.51 -4.05
C GLU A 109 -7.17 -5.97 -4.28
N ILE A 110 -7.93 -6.96 -3.82
CA ILE A 110 -7.65 -8.38 -4.11
C ILE A 110 -7.70 -8.64 -5.62
N ASP A 111 -8.75 -8.20 -6.30
CA ASP A 111 -8.89 -8.36 -7.75
C ASP A 111 -7.73 -7.66 -8.50
N LEU A 112 -7.38 -6.45 -8.08
CA LEU A 112 -6.30 -5.68 -8.68
C LEU A 112 -4.91 -6.32 -8.44
N ILE A 113 -4.66 -6.88 -7.25
CA ILE A 113 -3.43 -7.63 -6.93
C ILE A 113 -3.31 -8.84 -7.86
N GLN A 114 -4.37 -9.64 -8.02
CA GLN A 114 -4.36 -10.81 -8.88
C GLN A 114 -4.08 -10.43 -10.34
N ALA A 115 -4.70 -9.36 -10.83
CA ALA A 115 -4.46 -8.85 -12.17
C ALA A 115 -3.02 -8.33 -12.35
N CYS A 116 -2.44 -7.64 -11.35
CA CYS A 116 -1.05 -7.20 -11.37
C CYS A 116 -0.07 -8.38 -11.41
N ILE A 117 -0.31 -9.42 -10.61
CA ILE A 117 0.52 -10.65 -10.60
C ILE A 117 0.49 -11.29 -11.98
N LYS A 118 -0.70 -11.48 -12.56
CA LYS A 118 -0.89 -12.06 -13.90
C LYS A 118 -0.16 -11.23 -14.98
N ALA A 119 -0.14 -9.91 -14.83
CA ALA A 119 0.54 -8.99 -15.75
C ALA A 119 2.03 -8.81 -15.47
N GLY A 120 2.59 -9.43 -14.41
CA GLY A 120 3.99 -9.31 -14.01
C GLY A 120 4.38 -7.91 -13.51
N LYS A 121 3.42 -7.14 -12.97
CA LYS A 121 3.68 -5.80 -12.45
C LYS A 121 4.17 -5.82 -11.01
N PRO A 122 5.15 -4.96 -10.66
CA PRO A 122 5.62 -4.82 -9.27
C PRO A 122 4.50 -4.34 -8.35
N ILE A 123 4.47 -4.92 -7.15
CA ILE A 123 3.52 -4.54 -6.08
C ILE A 123 4.30 -4.24 -4.81
N LEU A 124 3.96 -3.15 -4.12
CA LEU A 124 4.46 -2.82 -2.78
C LEU A 124 3.27 -2.64 -1.83
N GLY A 125 3.20 -3.47 -0.80
CA GLY A 125 2.25 -3.34 0.32
C GLY A 125 2.88 -2.65 1.52
N ILE A 126 2.19 -1.66 2.10
CA ILE A 126 2.63 -0.92 3.28
C ILE A 126 1.56 -1.05 4.38
N CYS A 127 1.93 -1.56 5.57
CA CYS A 127 1.02 -1.78 6.69
C CYS A 127 -0.17 -2.66 6.27
N ARG A 128 -1.41 -2.14 6.31
CA ARG A 128 -2.58 -2.86 5.78
C ARG A 128 -2.37 -3.35 4.33
N GLY A 129 -1.65 -2.60 3.50
CA GLY A 129 -1.35 -3.01 2.13
C GLY A 129 -0.57 -4.32 2.04
N LEU A 130 0.34 -4.59 2.98
CA LEU A 130 1.02 -5.88 3.10
C LEU A 130 0.04 -6.99 3.55
N GLN A 131 -0.88 -6.67 4.44
CA GLN A 131 -1.88 -7.60 4.95
C GLN A 131 -2.84 -8.07 3.84
N ILE A 132 -3.39 -7.13 3.07
CA ILE A 132 -4.28 -7.49 1.95
C ILE A 132 -3.54 -8.22 0.82
N LEU A 133 -2.26 -7.92 0.60
CA LEU A 133 -1.41 -8.67 -0.33
C LEU A 133 -1.24 -10.12 0.14
N ASN A 134 -0.99 -10.35 1.43
CA ASN A 134 -0.93 -11.70 2.02
C ASN A 134 -2.25 -12.46 1.83
N VAL A 135 -3.38 -11.81 2.11
CA VAL A 135 -4.72 -12.40 1.90
C VAL A 135 -4.97 -12.73 0.43
N ALA A 136 -4.64 -11.84 -0.49
CA ALA A 136 -4.78 -12.09 -1.93
C ALA A 136 -3.92 -13.26 -2.44
N LEU A 137 -2.85 -13.61 -1.72
CA LEU A 137 -1.99 -14.76 -1.98
C LEU A 137 -2.43 -16.03 -1.23
N GLY A 138 -3.56 -15.99 -0.51
CA GLY A 138 -4.13 -17.13 0.22
C GLY A 138 -3.63 -17.26 1.67
N GLY A 139 -2.95 -16.24 2.20
CA GLY A 139 -2.54 -16.19 3.60
C GLY A 139 -3.66 -15.74 4.53
N THR A 140 -3.45 -15.94 5.85
CA THR A 140 -4.33 -15.50 6.93
C THR A 140 -3.67 -14.40 7.76
N LEU A 141 -4.41 -13.83 8.72
CA LEU A 141 -3.93 -12.74 9.56
C LEU A 141 -4.25 -13.00 11.03
N TRP A 142 -3.35 -12.54 11.91
CA TRP A 142 -3.73 -12.26 13.28
C TRP A 142 -4.58 -11.00 13.29
N GLN A 143 -5.89 -11.12 13.58
CA GLN A 143 -6.82 -9.98 13.61
C GLN A 143 -6.52 -9.00 14.75
N ASP A 144 -5.91 -9.49 15.82
CA ASP A 144 -5.32 -8.70 16.91
C ASP A 144 -4.19 -9.51 17.54
N MET A 145 -2.96 -9.19 17.20
CA MET A 145 -1.76 -9.92 17.68
C MET A 145 -1.70 -10.02 19.19
N GLN A 146 -2.11 -8.96 19.90
CA GLN A 146 -2.00 -8.94 21.35
C GLN A 146 -2.97 -9.91 22.03
N SER A 147 -4.19 -10.08 21.51
CA SER A 147 -5.19 -10.99 22.10
C SER A 147 -5.06 -12.43 21.61
N GLN A 148 -4.57 -12.64 20.39
CA GLN A 148 -4.53 -13.96 19.75
C GLN A 148 -3.16 -14.65 19.88
N ASN A 149 -2.06 -13.89 20.03
CA ASN A 149 -0.71 -14.43 20.16
C ASN A 149 -0.16 -14.13 21.56
N SER A 150 -0.13 -15.16 22.43
CA SER A 150 0.37 -15.04 23.80
C SER A 150 1.86 -14.67 23.91
N GLY A 151 2.64 -14.84 22.83
CA GLY A 151 4.04 -14.42 22.73
C GLY A 151 4.22 -12.96 22.30
N ALA A 152 3.17 -12.26 21.89
CA ALA A 152 3.25 -10.86 21.44
C ALA A 152 3.31 -9.92 22.65
N PHE A 153 4.50 -9.43 22.96
CA PHE A 153 4.74 -8.49 24.07
C PHE A 153 5.12 -7.09 23.61
N ILE A 154 5.41 -6.90 22.33
CA ILE A 154 5.74 -5.58 21.76
C ILE A 154 4.46 -4.78 21.49
N GLN A 155 4.48 -3.50 21.87
CA GLN A 155 3.36 -2.59 21.63
C GLN A 155 3.36 -2.11 20.17
N HIS A 156 2.75 -2.86 19.26
CA HIS A 156 2.66 -2.50 17.85
C HIS A 156 1.69 -1.34 17.56
N MET A 157 0.68 -1.10 18.41
CA MET A 157 -0.08 0.14 18.43
C MET A 157 0.57 1.09 19.43
N GLN A 158 1.69 1.71 19.02
CA GLN A 158 2.48 2.56 19.92
C GLN A 158 1.70 3.76 20.46
N ARG A 159 1.97 4.10 21.74
CA ARG A 159 1.44 5.32 22.38
C ARG A 159 2.31 6.56 22.13
N ALA A 160 3.57 6.36 21.76
CA ALA A 160 4.46 7.42 21.34
C ALA A 160 4.00 8.07 20.03
N PRO A 161 4.40 9.34 19.74
CA PRO A 161 4.15 9.97 18.45
C PRO A 161 4.62 9.10 17.27
N GLY A 162 3.86 9.10 16.17
CA GLY A 162 4.11 8.19 15.04
C GLY A 162 5.42 8.39 14.28
N ASN A 163 6.12 9.48 14.53
CA ASN A 163 7.45 9.79 13.99
C ASN A 163 8.59 9.36 14.92
N ILE A 164 8.29 8.70 16.05
CA ILE A 164 9.29 8.19 17.00
C ILE A 164 9.40 6.67 16.85
N ALA A 165 10.60 6.19 16.61
CA ALA A 165 10.91 4.75 16.62
C ALA A 165 10.84 4.21 18.05
N THR A 166 10.13 3.10 18.27
CA THR A 166 9.82 2.57 19.60
C THR A 166 10.35 1.18 19.87
N HIS A 167 10.60 0.36 18.86
CA HIS A 167 11.14 -0.97 19.04
C HIS A 167 12.10 -1.34 17.92
N TYR A 168 12.94 -2.33 18.19
CA TYR A 168 13.94 -2.84 17.25
C TYR A 168 13.33 -3.94 16.40
N ILE A 169 13.73 -3.99 15.13
CA ILE A 169 13.48 -5.12 14.23
C ILE A 169 14.80 -5.71 13.76
N GLU A 170 14.83 -7.02 13.59
CA GLU A 170 15.88 -7.74 12.89
C GLU A 170 15.44 -7.98 11.45
N VAL A 171 16.37 -7.87 10.50
CA VAL A 171 16.12 -8.11 9.09
C VAL A 171 16.74 -9.44 8.69
N GLU A 172 15.94 -10.28 8.05
CA GLU A 172 16.38 -11.59 7.55
C GLU A 172 17.58 -11.46 6.61
N LYS A 173 18.59 -12.30 6.84
CA LYS A 173 19.80 -12.37 6.01
C LYS A 173 19.45 -12.81 4.58
N ASP A 174 20.29 -12.41 3.64
CA ASP A 174 20.16 -12.77 2.22
C ASP A 174 18.87 -12.27 1.54
N THR A 175 18.30 -11.18 2.08
CA THR A 175 17.11 -10.53 1.51
C THR A 175 17.46 -9.16 0.93
N ARG A 176 16.66 -8.71 -0.05
CA ARG A 176 16.75 -7.33 -0.57
C ARG A 176 16.54 -6.27 0.51
N LEU A 177 15.74 -6.59 1.53
CA LEU A 177 15.51 -5.69 2.64
C LEU A 177 16.78 -5.49 3.46
N MET A 178 17.56 -6.56 3.65
CA MET A 178 18.89 -6.52 4.29
C MET A 178 19.86 -5.61 3.53
N ASP A 179 19.86 -5.66 2.19
CA ASP A 179 20.70 -4.80 1.34
C ASP A 179 20.33 -3.31 1.49
N ILE A 180 19.07 -3.01 1.80
CA ILE A 180 18.54 -1.65 1.92
C ILE A 180 18.70 -1.09 3.34
N LEU A 181 18.40 -1.90 4.37
CA LEU A 181 18.26 -1.46 5.76
C LEU A 181 19.40 -1.91 6.67
N GLY A 182 20.20 -2.89 6.27
CA GLY A 182 21.18 -3.56 7.13
C GLY A 182 20.53 -4.59 8.06
N GLU A 183 21.29 -5.04 9.07
CA GLU A 183 20.90 -6.16 9.96
C GLU A 183 19.69 -5.88 10.84
N GLY A 184 19.37 -4.61 11.08
CA GLY A 184 18.21 -4.20 11.85
C GLY A 184 18.25 -2.74 12.25
N LEU A 185 17.11 -2.24 12.70
CA LEU A 185 16.96 -0.84 13.09
C LEU A 185 15.78 -0.65 14.04
N TYR A 186 15.74 0.49 14.72
CA TYR A 186 14.56 0.90 15.46
C TYR A 186 13.49 1.45 14.49
N VAL A 187 12.24 1.03 14.68
CA VAL A 187 11.09 1.41 13.87
C VAL A 187 9.94 1.93 14.72
N ASN A 188 9.05 2.68 14.09
CA ASN A 188 7.73 3.00 14.61
C ASN A 188 6.73 1.92 14.20
N SER A 189 5.63 1.78 14.95
CA SER A 189 4.60 0.78 14.67
C SER A 189 3.20 1.31 15.03
N ARG A 190 2.24 1.13 14.13
CA ARG A 190 0.86 1.61 14.28
C ARG A 190 -0.13 0.63 13.64
N HIS A 191 -0.06 -0.64 14.04
CA HIS A 191 -0.96 -1.68 13.59
C HIS A 191 -1.31 -2.64 14.73
N ARG A 192 -2.40 -3.36 14.61
CA ARG A 192 -2.84 -4.43 15.54
C ARG A 192 -2.75 -5.79 14.88
N GLU A 193 -3.06 -5.83 13.59
CA GLU A 193 -3.01 -7.05 12.80
C GLU A 193 -1.57 -7.39 12.41
N GLY A 194 -1.32 -8.69 12.27
CA GLY A 194 -0.05 -9.26 11.83
C GLY A 194 -0.23 -10.40 10.85
N ILE A 195 0.83 -10.73 10.14
CA ILE A 195 0.94 -11.88 9.23
C ILE A 195 1.58 -13.04 9.99
#